data_bed4cf7ad1e48be30c50ba3d8c9e6e8f
#
_entry.id   bed4cf7ad1e48be30c50ba3d8c9e6e8f
#
_cell.length_a   1.000
_cell.length_b   1.000
_cell.length_c   1.000
_cell.angle_alpha   90.00
_cell.angle_beta   90.00
_cell.angle_gamma   90.00
#
_symmetry.space_group_name_H-M   'P 1'
#
loop_
_entity.id
_entity.type
_entity.pdbx_description
1 polymer ?
#
loop_
_entity_poly.entity_id
_entity_poly.type
_entity_poly.pdbx_seq_one_letter_code
_entity_poly.pdbx_strand_id
1 'polypeptide(L)'
;ISKEKKKKEYLSKIYKESRISTKSRLTIIEVKRHLKDLENMIPSILSKMHESKGDVFRILGGRESIMFLIDHSKKEEILKLIPKDELIKTIENIGELIIHFSEKYGDMPGIVGPIINELGINNINIIQTMGGMPSFDIVINQKDISKCHDILLRLFYGER
;
A
#
# COMPACT_ATOMS: atom_id res chain seq x y z
N ILE A 1 -4.06 -35.78 9.92
CA ILE A 1 -3.42 -34.45 9.83
C ILE A 1 -4.45 -33.41 10.24
N SER A 2 -4.17 -32.58 11.26
CA SER A 2 -5.12 -31.58 11.75
C SER A 2 -5.44 -30.54 10.65
N LYS A 3 -6.66 -29.95 10.67
CA LYS A 3 -7.04 -28.87 9.75
C LYS A 3 -6.04 -27.70 9.75
N GLU A 4 -5.46 -27.42 10.90
CA GLU A 4 -4.46 -26.37 11.10
C GLU A 4 -3.15 -26.66 10.37
N LYS A 5 -2.66 -27.90 10.39
CA LYS A 5 -1.45 -28.31 9.68
C LYS A 5 -1.61 -28.17 8.17
N LYS A 6 -2.75 -28.62 7.63
CA LYS A 6 -3.08 -28.45 6.19
C LYS A 6 -3.12 -26.98 5.79
N LYS A 7 -3.70 -26.11 6.65
CA LYS A 7 -3.77 -24.67 6.39
C LYS A 7 -2.38 -24.03 6.36
N LYS A 8 -1.48 -24.41 7.30
CA LYS A 8 -0.09 -23.91 7.32
C LYS A 8 0.70 -24.32 6.08
N GLU A 9 0.59 -25.58 5.66
CA GLU A 9 1.25 -26.07 4.44
C GLU A 9 0.76 -25.34 3.20
N TYR A 10 -0.53 -25.07 3.14
CA TYR A 10 -1.14 -24.36 2.02
C TYR A 10 -0.71 -22.89 1.96
N LEU A 11 -0.72 -22.17 3.08
CA LEU A 11 -0.23 -20.78 3.16
C LEU A 11 1.24 -20.69 2.78
N SER A 12 2.07 -21.62 3.25
CA SER A 12 3.49 -21.69 2.87
C SER A 12 3.69 -21.78 1.36
N LYS A 13 2.85 -22.58 0.68
CA LYS A 13 2.90 -22.70 -0.79
C LYS A 13 2.53 -21.38 -1.47
N ILE A 14 1.47 -20.71 -1.01
CA ILE A 14 1.03 -19.43 -1.55
C ILE A 14 2.15 -18.38 -1.43
N TYR A 15 2.75 -18.28 -0.24
CA TYR A 15 3.79 -17.30 0.03
C TYR A 15 5.06 -17.55 -0.81
N LYS A 16 5.47 -18.83 -0.96
CA LYS A 16 6.63 -19.18 -1.79
C LYS A 16 6.46 -18.83 -3.27
N GLU A 17 5.23 -18.80 -3.75
CA GLU A 17 4.90 -18.42 -5.12
C GLU A 17 4.66 -16.91 -5.28
N SER A 18 4.62 -16.16 -4.18
CA SER A 18 4.37 -14.72 -4.18
C SER A 18 5.65 -13.91 -4.42
N ARG A 19 5.50 -12.68 -4.87
CA ARG A 19 6.59 -11.73 -5.08
C ARG A 19 6.35 -10.49 -4.25
N ILE A 20 7.44 -9.89 -3.78
CA ILE A 20 7.40 -8.64 -3.01
C ILE A 20 8.18 -7.59 -3.80
N SER A 21 7.56 -6.45 -4.04
CA SER A 21 8.21 -5.26 -4.56
C SER A 21 8.08 -4.10 -3.58
N THR A 22 8.97 -3.14 -3.66
CA THR A 22 8.99 -1.96 -2.80
C THR A 22 9.03 -0.68 -3.60
N LYS A 23 8.40 0.34 -3.06
CA LYS A 23 8.48 1.73 -3.53
C LYS A 23 8.87 2.62 -2.36
N SER A 24 9.68 3.63 -2.62
CA SER A 24 10.10 4.63 -1.65
C SER A 24 9.88 6.03 -2.18
N ARG A 25 10.12 7.04 -1.34
CA ARG A 25 9.97 8.45 -1.69
C ARG A 25 8.54 8.79 -2.13
N LEU A 26 7.59 8.32 -1.33
CA LEU A 26 6.18 8.60 -1.53
C LEU A 26 5.69 9.64 -0.52
N THR A 27 4.57 10.27 -0.86
CA THR A 27 3.89 11.26 -0.03
C THR A 27 2.40 10.94 -0.01
N ILE A 28 1.79 11.06 1.18
CA ILE A 28 0.34 11.01 1.36
C ILE A 28 -0.17 12.44 1.43
N ILE A 29 -1.19 12.74 0.65
CA ILE A 29 -1.97 13.98 0.72
C ILE A 29 -3.40 13.60 1.07
N GLU A 30 -3.92 14.12 2.18
CA GLU A 30 -5.29 13.86 2.61
C GLU A 30 -6.12 15.13 2.54
N VAL A 31 -7.27 15.05 1.88
CA VAL A 31 -8.18 16.15 1.63
C VAL A 31 -9.58 15.82 2.13
N LYS A 32 -10.38 16.85 2.41
CA LYS A 32 -11.79 16.68 2.78
C LYS A 32 -12.58 16.03 1.66
N ARG A 33 -13.49 15.12 2.01
CA ARG A 33 -14.31 14.39 1.02
C ARG A 33 -15.27 15.27 0.24
N HIS A 34 -15.73 16.37 0.84
CA HIS A 34 -16.68 17.30 0.23
C HIS A 34 -16.03 18.37 -0.66
N LEU A 35 -14.87 18.02 -1.23
CA LEU A 35 -14.21 18.89 -2.20
C LEU A 35 -15.17 19.16 -3.36
N LYS A 36 -15.59 20.42 -3.50
CA LYS A 36 -16.57 20.84 -4.51
C LYS A 36 -16.11 20.59 -5.95
N ASP A 37 -14.79 20.55 -6.14
CA ASP A 37 -14.17 20.40 -7.45
C ASP A 37 -13.47 19.05 -7.66
N LEU A 38 -13.83 18.02 -6.88
CA LEU A 38 -13.19 16.70 -6.97
C LEU A 38 -13.28 16.13 -8.40
N GLU A 39 -14.42 16.32 -9.07
CA GLU A 39 -14.64 15.87 -10.44
C GLU A 39 -13.67 16.52 -11.44
N ASN A 40 -13.27 17.76 -11.18
CA ASN A 40 -12.30 18.49 -12.01
C ASN A 40 -10.86 18.22 -11.58
N MET A 41 -10.64 18.00 -10.30
CA MET A 41 -9.31 17.81 -9.71
C MET A 41 -8.71 16.46 -10.06
N ILE A 42 -9.48 15.38 -10.00
CA ILE A 42 -8.97 14.02 -10.29
C ILE A 42 -8.41 13.91 -11.72
N PRO A 43 -9.11 14.33 -12.78
CA PRO A 43 -8.55 14.32 -14.13
C PRO A 43 -7.26 15.14 -14.26
N SER A 44 -7.20 16.29 -13.60
CA SER A 44 -6.01 17.15 -13.59
C SER A 44 -4.83 16.48 -12.92
N ILE A 45 -5.04 15.81 -11.78
CA ILE A 45 -4.00 15.03 -11.10
C ILE A 45 -3.55 13.87 -12.00
N LEU A 46 -4.48 13.12 -12.57
CA LEU A 46 -4.18 11.98 -13.45
C LEU A 46 -3.36 12.41 -14.66
N SER A 47 -3.65 13.54 -15.27
CA SER A 47 -2.88 14.06 -16.40
C SER A 47 -1.41 14.32 -16.03
N LYS A 48 -1.15 14.77 -14.81
CA LYS A 48 0.19 15.00 -14.28
C LYS A 48 0.97 13.72 -13.98
N MET A 49 0.26 12.65 -13.62
CA MET A 49 0.87 11.36 -13.29
C MET A 49 1.23 10.53 -14.53
N HIS A 50 0.57 10.75 -15.66
CA HIS A 50 0.84 10.02 -16.91
C HIS A 50 2.14 10.41 -17.62
N GLU A 51 2.79 11.49 -17.21
CA GLU A 51 4.02 11.99 -17.83
C GLU A 51 5.25 11.13 -17.53
N SER A 52 5.22 10.29 -16.50
CA SER A 52 6.36 9.46 -16.07
C SER A 52 5.97 7.99 -15.92
N LYS A 53 6.70 7.10 -16.59
CA LYS A 53 6.52 5.65 -16.42
C LYS A 53 6.95 5.23 -15.01
N GLY A 54 6.03 4.59 -14.28
CA GLY A 54 6.31 4.01 -12.97
C GLY A 54 5.98 4.90 -11.77
N ASP A 55 5.37 6.06 -11.99
CA ASP A 55 4.87 6.91 -10.91
C ASP A 55 3.79 6.17 -10.11
N VAL A 56 3.88 6.29 -8.78
CA VAL A 56 2.84 5.77 -7.88
C VAL A 56 1.70 6.76 -7.82
N PHE A 57 0.51 6.28 -8.06
CA PHE A 57 -0.72 7.03 -7.85
C PHE A 57 -1.80 6.08 -7.33
N ARG A 58 -2.24 6.33 -6.09
CA ARG A 58 -3.34 5.60 -5.45
C ARG A 58 -4.32 6.61 -4.89
N ILE A 59 -5.61 6.30 -4.98
CA ILE A 59 -6.69 7.08 -4.38
C ILE A 59 -7.47 6.16 -3.45
N LEU A 60 -7.64 6.60 -2.20
CA LEU A 60 -8.52 5.94 -1.25
C LEU A 60 -9.59 6.92 -0.77
N GLY A 61 -10.85 6.54 -1.00
CA GLY A 61 -11.98 7.26 -0.44
C GLY A 61 -12.35 6.72 0.94
N GLY A 62 -12.20 7.52 1.97
CA GLY A 62 -12.76 7.27 3.30
C GLY A 62 -14.16 7.88 3.46
N ARG A 63 -14.72 7.77 4.67
CA ARG A 63 -16.02 8.37 4.98
C ARG A 63 -15.97 9.91 4.98
N GLU A 64 -14.90 10.47 5.51
CA GLU A 64 -14.74 11.91 5.74
C GLU A 64 -13.63 12.56 4.92
N SER A 65 -12.72 11.75 4.39
CA SER A 65 -11.57 12.23 3.64
C SER A 65 -11.26 11.38 2.42
N ILE A 66 -10.44 11.93 1.53
CA ILE A 66 -9.83 11.24 0.40
C ILE A 66 -8.32 11.34 0.56
N MET A 67 -7.66 10.21 0.44
CA MET A 67 -6.21 10.08 0.51
C MET A 67 -5.62 9.83 -0.87
N PHE A 68 -4.63 10.61 -1.23
CA PHE A 68 -3.78 10.38 -2.40
C PHE A 68 -2.41 9.89 -1.94
N LEU A 69 -1.96 8.76 -2.46
CA LEU A 69 -0.58 8.30 -2.33
C LEU A 69 0.13 8.53 -3.66
N ILE A 70 1.18 9.32 -3.64
CA ILE A 70 1.87 9.81 -4.84
C ILE A 70 3.38 9.77 -4.69
N ASP A 71 4.11 9.81 -5.80
CA ASP A 71 5.54 10.09 -5.78
C ASP A 71 5.82 11.47 -5.16
N HIS A 72 6.82 11.54 -4.29
CA HIS A 72 7.19 12.78 -3.63
C HIS A 72 7.54 13.90 -4.63
N SER A 73 8.11 13.55 -5.76
CA SER A 73 8.45 14.51 -6.83
C SER A 73 7.22 15.26 -7.38
N LYS A 74 6.02 14.70 -7.26
CA LYS A 74 4.77 15.30 -7.71
C LYS A 74 4.03 16.11 -6.64
N LYS A 75 4.52 16.11 -5.41
CA LYS A 75 3.87 16.74 -4.26
C LYS A 75 3.47 18.20 -4.51
N GLU A 76 4.45 19.02 -4.88
CA GLU A 76 4.22 20.48 -5.04
C GLU A 76 3.23 20.77 -6.18
N GLU A 77 3.31 20.03 -7.26
CA GLU A 77 2.43 20.16 -8.41
C GLU A 77 0.99 19.81 -8.06
N ILE A 78 0.79 18.75 -7.28
CA ILE A 78 -0.54 18.32 -6.84
C ILE A 78 -1.09 19.25 -5.77
N LEU A 79 -0.28 19.70 -4.80
CA LEU A 79 -0.73 20.65 -3.78
C LEU A 79 -1.24 21.97 -4.37
N LYS A 80 -0.70 22.42 -5.50
CA LYS A 80 -1.21 23.62 -6.18
C LYS A 80 -2.63 23.48 -6.71
N LEU A 81 -3.09 22.26 -6.94
CA LEU A 81 -4.45 21.97 -7.39
C LEU A 81 -5.46 21.91 -6.24
N ILE A 82 -4.98 21.82 -4.99
CA ILE A 82 -5.81 21.62 -3.80
C ILE A 82 -5.99 22.96 -3.08
N PRO A 83 -7.24 23.43 -2.88
CA PRO A 83 -7.50 24.59 -2.04
C PRO A 83 -6.98 24.37 -0.62
N LYS A 84 -6.35 25.39 -0.03
CA LYS A 84 -5.71 25.27 1.30
C LYS A 84 -6.65 24.87 2.42
N ASP A 85 -7.89 25.33 2.37
CA ASP A 85 -8.95 25.03 3.32
C ASP A 85 -9.52 23.60 3.19
N GLU A 86 -9.23 22.93 2.09
CA GLU A 86 -9.63 21.54 1.83
C GLU A 86 -8.52 20.53 2.19
N LEU A 87 -7.28 20.99 2.35
CA LEU A 87 -6.17 20.14 2.76
C LEU A 87 -6.28 19.79 4.26
N ILE A 88 -6.28 18.50 4.58
CA ILE A 88 -6.27 18.01 5.97
C ILE A 88 -4.82 17.86 6.45
N LYS A 89 -4.03 17.09 5.73
CA LYS A 89 -2.62 16.86 6.06
C LYS A 89 -1.81 16.34 4.88
N THR A 90 -0.50 16.49 5.02
CA THR A 90 0.50 15.89 4.12
C THR A 90 1.48 15.08 4.97
N ILE A 91 1.77 13.83 4.56
CA ILE A 91 2.75 12.97 5.25
C ILE A 91 3.80 12.58 4.24
N GLU A 92 5.04 12.94 4.52
CA GLU A 92 6.19 12.62 3.69
C GLU A 92 6.94 11.39 4.20
N ASN A 93 7.98 10.98 3.47
CA ASN A 93 8.81 9.82 3.80
C ASN A 93 7.99 8.54 3.95
N ILE A 94 7.13 8.30 2.99
CA ILE A 94 6.29 7.12 2.90
C ILE A 94 6.94 6.08 1.99
N GLY A 95 6.78 4.82 2.37
CA GLY A 95 7.13 3.66 1.58
C GLY A 95 5.94 2.74 1.37
N GLU A 96 6.01 1.94 0.33
CA GLU A 96 5.00 0.95 -0.02
C GLU A 96 5.68 -0.39 -0.29
N LEU A 97 5.15 -1.45 0.28
CA LEU A 97 5.46 -2.82 -0.11
C LEU A 97 4.25 -3.40 -0.82
N ILE A 98 4.47 -4.01 -1.96
CA ILE A 98 3.43 -4.61 -2.77
C ILE A 98 3.67 -6.11 -2.82
N ILE A 99 2.70 -6.88 -2.36
CA ILE A 99 2.74 -8.34 -2.40
C ILE A 99 1.89 -8.79 -3.58
N HIS A 100 2.51 -9.48 -4.52
CA HIS A 100 1.86 -10.04 -5.68
C HIS A 100 1.64 -11.54 -5.46
N PHE A 101 0.40 -11.93 -5.26
CA PHE A 101 -0.02 -13.33 -5.15
C PHE A 101 -0.35 -13.89 -6.52
N SER A 102 -0.28 -15.21 -6.67
CA SER A 102 -0.80 -15.86 -7.88
C SER A 102 -2.33 -15.78 -7.91
N GLU A 103 -2.90 -15.42 -9.04
CA GLU A 103 -4.36 -15.28 -9.23
C GLU A 103 -5.16 -16.54 -8.91
N LYS A 104 -4.54 -17.72 -9.03
CA LYS A 104 -5.17 -19.01 -8.68
C LYS A 104 -5.59 -19.13 -7.21
N TYR A 105 -5.14 -18.22 -6.35
CA TYR A 105 -5.46 -18.19 -4.92
C TYR A 105 -6.50 -17.12 -4.54
N GLY A 106 -7.14 -16.48 -5.52
CA GLY A 106 -8.01 -15.30 -5.33
C GLY A 106 -9.11 -15.45 -4.29
N ASP A 107 -9.70 -16.66 -4.18
CA ASP A 107 -10.83 -16.92 -3.28
C ASP A 107 -10.39 -17.54 -1.93
N MET A 108 -9.10 -17.59 -1.64
CA MET A 108 -8.60 -18.23 -0.43
C MET A 108 -8.67 -17.32 0.79
N PRO A 109 -9.36 -17.74 1.86
CA PRO A 109 -9.42 -16.97 3.10
C PRO A 109 -8.13 -17.09 3.92
N GLY A 110 -7.80 -16.04 4.65
CA GLY A 110 -6.75 -16.05 5.67
C GLY A 110 -5.32 -15.87 5.15
N ILE A 111 -5.14 -15.40 3.91
CA ILE A 111 -3.80 -15.13 3.34
C ILE A 111 -3.16 -13.89 3.96
N VAL A 112 -3.92 -12.82 4.15
CA VAL A 112 -3.41 -11.51 4.60
C VAL A 112 -3.19 -11.47 6.12
N GLY A 113 -4.00 -12.18 6.90
CA GLY A 113 -3.95 -12.15 8.37
C GLY A 113 -2.56 -12.41 8.96
N PRO A 114 -1.86 -13.49 8.59
CA PRO A 114 -0.52 -13.78 9.09
C PRO A 114 0.51 -12.70 8.73
N ILE A 115 0.37 -12.05 7.56
CA ILE A 115 1.25 -10.97 7.12
C ILE A 115 1.12 -9.77 8.06
N ILE A 116 -0.10 -9.31 8.30
CA ILE A 116 -0.38 -8.18 9.19
C ILE A 116 0.06 -8.48 10.62
N ASN A 117 -0.23 -9.69 11.10
CA ASN A 117 0.17 -10.14 12.44
C ASN A 117 1.69 -10.13 12.60
N GLU A 118 2.43 -10.65 11.63
CA GLU A 118 3.89 -10.72 11.68
C GLU A 118 4.52 -9.32 11.71
N LEU A 119 3.99 -8.39 10.91
CA LEU A 119 4.43 -7.00 10.95
C LEU A 119 4.15 -6.34 12.30
N GLY A 120 2.98 -6.57 12.87
CA GLY A 120 2.59 -6.03 14.18
C GLY A 120 3.48 -6.54 15.32
N ILE A 121 3.77 -7.84 15.37
CA ILE A 121 4.68 -8.45 16.36
C ILE A 121 6.09 -7.84 16.29
N ASN A 122 6.52 -7.47 15.09
CA ASN A 122 7.82 -6.84 14.85
C ASN A 122 7.81 -5.30 14.97
N ASN A 123 6.75 -4.72 15.52
CA ASN A 123 6.59 -3.27 15.72
C ASN A 123 6.68 -2.45 14.43
N ILE A 124 6.15 -2.97 13.33
CA ILE A 124 5.95 -2.18 12.11
C ILE A 124 4.60 -1.50 12.19
N ASN A 125 4.59 -0.17 12.19
CA ASN A 125 3.36 0.61 12.10
C ASN A 125 2.86 0.66 10.67
N ILE A 126 1.68 0.09 10.43
CA ILE A 126 1.01 0.13 9.13
C ILE A 126 0.15 1.39 9.08
N ILE A 127 0.45 2.27 8.13
CA ILE A 127 -0.30 3.52 7.94
C ILE A 127 -1.60 3.24 7.20
N GLN A 128 -1.51 2.42 6.13
CA GLN A 128 -2.64 2.06 5.28
C GLN A 128 -2.38 0.72 4.61
N THR A 129 -3.46 0.02 4.29
CA THR A 129 -3.43 -1.14 3.40
C THR A 129 -4.40 -0.92 2.25
N MET A 130 -4.06 -1.43 1.08
CA MET A 130 -4.87 -1.29 -0.12
C MET A 130 -4.88 -2.58 -0.92
N GLY A 131 -5.87 -2.69 -1.80
CA GLY A 131 -5.97 -3.82 -2.69
C GLY A 131 -6.57 -5.06 -2.03
N GLY A 132 -6.38 -6.15 -2.69
CA GLY A 132 -6.84 -7.49 -2.32
C GLY A 132 -6.06 -8.50 -3.14
N MET A 133 -6.74 -9.53 -3.65
CA MET A 133 -6.08 -10.46 -4.57
C MET A 133 -6.16 -9.91 -6.01
N PRO A 134 -5.12 -10.05 -6.82
CA PRO A 134 -3.83 -10.70 -6.54
C PRO A 134 -2.76 -9.76 -5.97
N SER A 135 -3.07 -8.51 -5.66
CA SER A 135 -2.10 -7.52 -5.17
C SER A 135 -2.54 -6.91 -3.85
N PHE A 136 -1.69 -6.98 -2.84
CA PHE A 136 -1.91 -6.40 -1.52
C PHE A 136 -0.79 -5.43 -1.18
N ASP A 137 -1.16 -4.17 -0.99
CA ASP A 137 -0.24 -3.07 -0.76
C ASP A 137 -0.25 -2.68 0.71
N ILE A 138 0.94 -2.50 1.27
CA ILE A 138 1.18 -2.11 2.66
C ILE A 138 1.94 -0.79 2.65
N VAL A 139 1.33 0.25 3.18
CA VAL A 139 1.90 1.60 3.27
C VAL A 139 2.44 1.82 4.67
N ILE A 140 3.72 2.16 4.76
CA ILE A 140 4.47 2.31 6.01
C ILE A 140 5.37 3.55 5.96
N ASN A 141 6.00 3.88 7.07
CA ASN A 141 7.07 4.87 7.06
C ASN A 141 8.26 4.32 6.24
N GLN A 142 8.85 5.15 5.40
CA GLN A 142 9.97 4.78 4.53
C GLN A 142 11.16 4.17 5.29
N LYS A 143 11.44 4.63 6.50
CA LYS A 143 12.53 4.09 7.35
C LYS A 143 12.38 2.60 7.67
N ASP A 144 11.14 2.10 7.63
CA ASP A 144 10.82 0.72 7.99
C ASP A 144 10.78 -0.23 6.79
N ILE A 145 10.99 0.25 5.56
CA ILE A 145 10.91 -0.58 4.33
C ILE A 145 11.84 -1.79 4.41
N SER A 146 13.13 -1.58 4.70
CA SER A 146 14.11 -2.68 4.75
C SER A 146 13.74 -3.72 5.80
N LYS A 147 13.39 -3.27 7.01
CA LYS A 147 12.97 -4.15 8.10
C LYS A 147 11.71 -4.93 7.73
N CYS A 148 10.70 -4.26 7.17
CA CYS A 148 9.46 -4.88 6.75
C CYS A 148 9.70 -5.91 5.64
N HIS A 149 10.52 -5.57 4.64
CA HIS A 149 10.88 -6.48 3.55
C HIS A 149 11.57 -7.74 4.08
N ASP A 150 12.55 -7.61 4.99
CA ASP A 150 13.24 -8.74 5.60
C ASP A 150 12.30 -9.65 6.40
N ILE A 151 11.35 -9.05 7.14
CA ILE A 151 10.33 -9.81 7.87
C ILE A 151 9.48 -10.65 6.92
N LEU A 152 9.01 -10.03 5.83
CA LEU A 152 8.19 -10.72 4.83
C LEU A 152 8.97 -11.79 4.07
N LEU A 153 10.24 -11.57 3.75
CA LEU A 153 11.08 -12.59 3.13
C LEU A 153 11.21 -13.83 4.04
N ARG A 154 11.42 -13.62 5.33
CA ARG A 154 11.46 -14.75 6.29
C ARG A 154 10.13 -15.48 6.39
N LEU A 155 9.03 -14.73 6.47
CA LEU A 155 7.68 -15.32 6.52
C LEU A 155 7.38 -16.15 5.26
N PHE A 156 7.77 -15.66 4.08
CA PHE A 156 7.41 -16.25 2.80
C PHE A 156 8.33 -17.41 2.40
N TYR A 157 9.62 -17.26 2.65
CA TYR A 157 10.64 -18.19 2.12
C TYR A 157 11.38 -18.96 3.22
N GLY A 158 11.11 -18.65 4.47
CA GLY A 158 11.82 -19.23 5.63
C GLY A 158 13.15 -18.53 5.94
N GLU A 159 13.76 -18.90 7.04
CA GLU A 159 15.12 -18.46 7.38
C GLU A 159 16.12 -19.08 6.38
N ARG A 160 17.03 -18.26 5.90
CA ARG A 160 18.19 -18.72 5.13
C ARG A 160 19.29 -19.18 6.08
#